data_741ca089d9ce3c464e6366611eb1abf4
#
_entry.id   741ca089d9ce3c464e6366611eb1abf4
#
_cell.length_a   1.000
_cell.length_b   1.000
_cell.length_c   1.000
_cell.angle_alpha   90.00
_cell.angle_beta   90.00
_cell.angle_gamma   90.00
#
_symmetry.space_group_name_H-M   'P 1'
#
loop_
_entity.id
_entity.type
_entity.pdbx_description
1 polymer ?
#
loop_
_entity_poly.entity_id
_entity_poly.type
_entity_poly.pdbx_seq_one_letter_code
_entity_poly.pdbx_strand_id
1 'polypeptide(L)'
;MDIQTAKQIRLEEYLHSLGYSPVKRQGINLWYKSPFREETEASFKVNTERNQWYDFALGKGGNIIALASHLYATDSVPYLLKRIEEQAPHVRPVSFSFRKQSFTEPSFQQLEIVPLSSPALLAYLQERGINPALAKRECKEARFTHNDKQYFAIAFPNMSGGYEIRNRYFKGCIAPKAITHIRQQEPKTTCFIFEGFMDYLSFLTLRLESCPQYPDFDRQDYMVLNSVANVSKAFYPLGRYERIHCFFDNDRAGMEALQQIRKEYDC
;
A
#
# COMPACT_ATOMS: atom_id res chain seq x y z
N MET A 1 19.16 17.64 11.60
CA MET A 1 19.04 17.11 10.18
C MET A 1 17.59 17.09 9.74
N ASP A 2 17.31 16.93 8.44
CA ASP A 2 15.95 16.70 7.93
C ASP A 2 15.64 15.21 7.72
N ILE A 3 14.35 14.91 7.39
CA ILE A 3 13.86 13.53 7.19
C ILE A 3 14.60 12.82 6.04
N GLN A 4 14.94 13.53 4.97
CA GLN A 4 15.58 12.94 3.80
C GLN A 4 17.02 12.58 4.11
N THR A 5 17.74 13.46 4.79
CA THR A 5 19.09 13.21 5.27
C THR A 5 19.15 12.03 6.25
N ALA A 6 18.19 11.96 7.20
CA ALA A 6 18.10 10.83 8.12
C ALA A 6 17.91 9.49 7.39
N LYS A 7 17.03 9.44 6.37
CA LYS A 7 16.78 8.23 5.58
C LYS A 7 18.00 7.75 4.75
N GLN A 8 18.97 8.61 4.50
CA GLN A 8 20.21 8.27 3.80
C GLN A 8 21.23 7.57 4.69
N ILE A 9 21.11 7.69 6.01
CA ILE A 9 21.96 6.99 6.96
C ILE A 9 21.73 5.48 6.81
N ARG A 10 22.82 4.72 6.67
CA ARG A 10 22.75 3.26 6.57
C ARG A 10 22.29 2.65 7.89
N LEU A 11 21.26 1.83 7.85
CA LEU A 11 20.73 1.15 9.05
C LEU A 11 21.78 0.30 9.74
N GLU A 12 22.67 -0.35 8.98
CA GLU A 12 23.78 -1.13 9.52
C GLU A 12 24.76 -0.29 10.32
N GLU A 13 25.07 0.93 9.85
CA GLU A 13 25.97 1.87 10.52
C GLU A 13 25.30 2.49 11.77
N TYR A 14 24.01 2.82 11.65
CA TYR A 14 23.24 3.32 12.78
C TYR A 14 23.07 2.27 13.88
N LEU A 15 22.78 1.03 13.55
CA LEU A 15 22.71 -0.08 14.51
C LEU A 15 24.08 -0.32 15.17
N HIS A 16 25.16 -0.25 14.39
CA HIS A 16 26.51 -0.38 14.92
C HIS A 16 26.86 0.75 15.90
N SER A 17 26.46 2.00 15.62
CA SER A 17 26.66 3.13 16.55
C SER A 17 25.88 2.97 17.86
N LEU A 18 24.80 2.19 17.85
CA LEU A 18 24.03 1.81 19.04
C LEU A 18 24.55 0.56 19.74
N GLY A 19 25.64 -0.05 19.24
CA GLY A 19 26.26 -1.25 19.82
C GLY A 19 25.72 -2.57 19.28
N TYR A 20 24.84 -2.57 18.28
CA TYR A 20 24.31 -3.80 17.67
C TYR A 20 25.18 -4.26 16.51
N SER A 21 25.56 -5.54 16.52
CA SER A 21 26.32 -6.18 15.44
C SER A 21 25.51 -7.30 14.79
N PRO A 22 25.64 -7.52 13.47
CA PRO A 22 24.92 -8.59 12.81
C PRO A 22 25.45 -9.96 13.25
N VAL A 23 24.54 -10.90 13.49
CA VAL A 23 24.85 -12.30 13.84
C VAL A 23 25.23 -13.10 12.60
N LYS A 24 24.59 -12.80 11.46
CA LYS A 24 24.88 -13.44 10.17
C LYS A 24 24.53 -12.54 9.00
N ARG A 25 25.16 -12.84 7.84
CA ARG A 25 24.85 -12.20 6.55
C ARG A 25 24.34 -13.25 5.56
N GLN A 26 23.27 -12.92 4.83
CA GLN A 26 22.74 -13.73 3.72
C GLN A 26 22.50 -12.82 2.52
N GLY A 27 23.44 -12.79 1.59
CA GLY A 27 23.42 -11.89 0.44
C GLY A 27 23.33 -10.42 0.88
N ILE A 28 22.25 -9.75 0.49
CA ILE A 28 21.98 -8.33 0.82
C ILE A 28 21.33 -8.15 2.20
N ASN A 29 21.04 -9.22 2.93
CA ASN A 29 20.39 -9.17 4.21
C ASN A 29 21.36 -9.43 5.35
N LEU A 30 21.35 -8.54 6.35
CA LEU A 30 22.02 -8.68 7.63
C LEU A 30 20.99 -9.08 8.68
N TRP A 31 21.32 -10.06 9.50
CA TRP A 31 20.47 -10.56 10.57
C TRP A 31 21.06 -10.20 11.92
N TYR A 32 20.23 -9.64 12.78
CA TYR A 32 20.57 -9.18 14.11
C TYR A 32 19.66 -9.85 15.13
N LYS A 33 20.11 -9.92 16.38
CA LYS A 33 19.17 -10.00 17.51
C LYS A 33 18.40 -8.69 17.57
N SER A 34 17.12 -8.76 17.93
CA SER A 34 16.27 -7.57 17.93
C SER A 34 16.79 -6.48 18.88
N PRO A 35 16.86 -5.22 18.43
CA PRO A 35 17.23 -4.11 19.30
C PRO A 35 16.12 -3.73 20.30
N PHE A 36 14.96 -4.36 20.21
CA PHE A 36 13.79 -4.04 21.03
C PHE A 36 13.57 -4.98 22.21
N ARG A 37 14.32 -6.09 22.29
CA ARG A 37 14.21 -7.11 23.33
C ARG A 37 15.45 -7.99 23.40
N GLU A 38 15.60 -8.70 24.51
CA GLU A 38 16.58 -9.78 24.61
C GLU A 38 16.04 -11.04 23.92
N GLU A 39 16.87 -11.65 23.07
CA GLU A 39 16.53 -12.90 22.38
C GLU A 39 17.80 -13.74 22.10
N THR A 40 17.61 -15.06 21.98
CA THR A 40 18.70 -16.00 21.71
C THR A 40 19.01 -16.12 20.23
N GLU A 41 17.99 -16.06 19.37
CA GLU A 41 18.08 -16.21 17.93
C GLU A 41 17.87 -14.87 17.20
N ALA A 42 18.51 -14.71 16.04
CA ALA A 42 18.39 -13.50 15.24
C ALA A 42 17.05 -13.45 14.52
N SER A 43 16.17 -12.52 14.88
CA SER A 43 14.85 -12.32 14.30
C SER A 43 14.66 -10.94 13.63
N PHE A 44 15.66 -10.09 13.71
CA PHE A 44 15.65 -8.75 13.12
C PHE A 44 16.52 -8.74 11.86
N LYS A 45 15.94 -8.36 10.72
CA LYS A 45 16.60 -8.35 9.42
C LYS A 45 16.75 -6.93 8.88
N VAL A 46 17.91 -6.58 8.37
CA VAL A 46 18.17 -5.35 7.61
C VAL A 46 18.49 -5.71 6.16
N ASN A 47 17.74 -5.16 5.23
CA ASN A 47 18.05 -5.22 3.81
C ASN A 47 18.95 -4.03 3.45
N THR A 48 20.21 -4.30 3.09
CA THR A 48 21.22 -3.26 2.87
C THR A 48 21.02 -2.47 1.58
N GLU A 49 20.37 -3.02 0.55
CA GLU A 49 20.06 -2.29 -0.69
C GLU A 49 18.88 -1.33 -0.51
N ARG A 50 17.82 -1.80 0.15
CA ARG A 50 16.61 -1.00 0.39
C ARG A 50 16.75 -0.04 1.57
N ASN A 51 17.78 -0.24 2.40
CA ASN A 51 17.96 0.46 3.67
C ASN A 51 16.72 0.38 4.56
N GLN A 52 16.18 -0.83 4.71
CA GLN A 52 14.96 -1.13 5.46
C GLN A 52 15.20 -2.31 6.40
N TRP A 53 14.53 -2.26 7.55
CA TRP A 53 14.51 -3.35 8.52
C TRP A 53 13.16 -4.03 8.61
N TYR A 54 13.16 -5.26 9.11
CA TYR A 54 11.97 -6.02 9.47
C TYR A 54 12.25 -6.92 10.66
N ASP A 55 11.41 -6.82 11.71
CA ASP A 55 11.46 -7.70 12.87
C ASP A 55 10.33 -8.74 12.77
N PHE A 56 10.73 -10.00 12.62
CA PHE A 56 9.79 -11.09 12.38
C PHE A 56 8.94 -11.45 13.61
N ALA A 57 9.44 -11.19 14.81
CA ALA A 57 8.66 -11.47 16.02
C ALA A 57 7.65 -10.34 16.32
N LEU A 58 7.99 -9.09 15.99
CA LEU A 58 7.05 -7.97 16.09
C LEU A 58 6.11 -7.85 14.90
N GLY A 59 6.44 -8.49 13.77
CA GLY A 59 5.70 -8.31 12.52
C GLY A 59 5.77 -6.88 11.96
N LYS A 60 6.81 -6.10 12.32
CA LYS A 60 6.97 -4.68 11.96
C LYS A 60 8.27 -4.42 11.23
N GLY A 61 8.27 -3.37 10.42
CA GLY A 61 9.46 -2.96 9.66
C GLY A 61 9.38 -1.51 9.21
N GLY A 62 10.47 -1.02 8.61
CA GLY A 62 10.51 0.35 8.11
C GLY A 62 11.91 0.87 7.82
N ASN A 63 12.03 2.20 7.81
CA ASN A 63 13.29 2.93 7.66
C ASN A 63 13.88 3.32 9.03
N ILE A 64 14.94 4.12 9.04
CA ILE A 64 15.62 4.59 10.26
C ILE A 64 14.70 5.37 11.21
N ILE A 65 13.75 6.15 10.69
CA ILE A 65 12.81 6.93 11.53
C ILE A 65 11.86 5.98 12.25
N ALA A 66 11.34 4.96 11.55
CA ALA A 66 10.51 3.93 12.16
C ALA A 66 11.30 3.09 13.18
N LEU A 67 12.59 2.81 12.92
CA LEU A 67 13.47 2.16 13.90
C LEU A 67 13.63 3.01 15.15
N ALA A 68 13.95 4.27 14.99
CA ALA A 68 14.11 5.20 16.10
C ALA A 68 12.80 5.41 16.90
N SER A 69 11.64 5.47 16.22
CA SER A 69 10.32 5.54 16.88
C SER A 69 10.12 4.37 17.84
N HIS A 70 10.45 3.15 17.41
CA HIS A 70 10.39 1.97 18.28
C HIS A 70 11.44 1.99 19.40
N LEU A 71 12.68 2.41 19.12
CA LEU A 71 13.77 2.46 20.13
C LEU A 71 13.48 3.48 21.24
N TYR A 72 12.94 4.63 20.87
CA TYR A 72 12.69 5.75 21.81
C TYR A 72 11.23 5.85 22.25
N ALA A 73 10.37 4.93 21.84
CA ALA A 73 8.95 4.85 22.20
C ALA A 73 8.20 6.19 21.99
N THR A 74 8.45 6.87 20.87
CA THR A 74 7.83 8.17 20.55
C THR A 74 7.66 8.34 19.04
N ASP A 75 6.63 9.08 18.62
CA ASP A 75 6.37 9.44 17.22
C ASP A 75 6.72 10.90 16.91
N SER A 76 7.35 11.62 17.87
CA SER A 76 7.80 13.00 17.67
C SER A 76 8.96 13.06 16.69
N VAL A 77 8.68 13.31 15.41
CA VAL A 77 9.68 13.38 14.34
C VAL A 77 10.84 14.34 14.66
N PRO A 78 10.62 15.58 15.19
CA PRO A 78 11.73 16.45 15.55
C PRO A 78 12.67 15.84 16.61
N TYR A 79 12.10 15.17 17.61
CA TYR A 79 12.87 14.48 18.65
C TYR A 79 13.67 13.31 18.05
N LEU A 80 13.04 12.51 17.20
CA LEU A 80 13.70 11.36 16.54
C LEU A 80 14.86 11.79 15.67
N LEU A 81 14.70 12.86 14.88
CA LEU A 81 15.77 13.40 14.03
C LEU A 81 16.96 13.89 14.86
N LYS A 82 16.69 14.55 15.99
CA LYS A 82 17.73 14.97 16.93
C LYS A 82 18.48 13.76 17.50
N ARG A 83 17.76 12.74 17.96
CA ARG A 83 18.39 11.51 18.51
C ARG A 83 19.22 10.74 17.47
N ILE A 84 18.72 10.63 16.23
CA ILE A 84 19.47 10.02 15.13
C ILE A 84 20.76 10.81 14.86
N GLU A 85 20.69 12.13 14.83
CA GLU A 85 21.84 13.01 14.64
C GLU A 85 22.90 12.88 15.76
N GLU A 86 22.45 12.78 17.00
CA GLU A 86 23.34 12.60 18.17
C GLU A 86 24.06 11.25 18.16
N GLN A 87 23.39 10.19 17.69
CA GLN A 87 23.94 8.82 17.66
C GLN A 87 24.77 8.52 16.40
N ALA A 88 24.61 9.29 15.34
CA ALA A 88 25.31 9.11 14.08
C ALA A 88 26.24 10.31 13.73
N PRO A 89 27.05 10.87 14.69
CA PRO A 89 27.81 12.09 14.45
C PRO A 89 28.94 11.93 13.45
N HIS A 90 29.34 10.71 13.13
CA HIS A 90 30.45 10.38 12.22
C HIS A 90 30.03 9.66 10.95
N VAL A 91 28.75 9.37 10.79
CA VAL A 91 28.24 8.92 9.51
C VAL A 91 28.26 10.15 8.59
N ARG A 92 29.44 10.39 7.96
CA ARG A 92 29.47 11.27 6.79
C ARG A 92 28.35 10.77 5.90
N PRO A 93 27.43 11.64 5.44
CA PRO A 93 26.58 11.26 4.34
C PRO A 93 27.58 10.82 3.29
N VAL A 94 27.67 9.51 3.08
CA VAL A 94 28.38 9.01 1.92
C VAL A 94 27.66 9.74 0.83
N SER A 95 28.33 10.71 0.20
CA SER A 95 27.87 11.20 -1.07
C SER A 95 27.95 9.96 -1.96
N PHE A 96 26.90 9.15 -1.85
CA PHE A 96 26.51 8.38 -2.96
C PHE A 96 26.40 9.45 -4.03
N SER A 97 27.39 9.48 -4.95
CA SER A 97 26.95 9.68 -6.29
C SER A 97 25.74 8.73 -6.33
N PHE A 98 24.57 9.31 -6.09
CA PHE A 98 23.40 8.72 -6.59
C PHE A 98 23.82 8.36 -8.01
N ARG A 99 24.24 7.14 -8.24
CA ARG A 99 23.65 6.47 -9.35
C ARG A 99 22.21 6.80 -9.05
N LYS A 100 21.77 7.96 -9.61
CA LYS A 100 20.39 8.36 -9.67
C LYS A 100 19.77 6.99 -9.76
N GLN A 101 19.22 6.47 -8.60
CA GLN A 101 18.16 5.57 -8.87
C GLN A 101 17.41 6.46 -9.79
N SER A 102 17.70 6.23 -11.04
CA SER A 102 16.98 6.83 -12.12
C SER A 102 15.63 6.68 -11.54
N PHE A 103 15.02 7.79 -11.07
CA PHE A 103 13.60 7.77 -10.91
C PHE A 103 13.24 6.88 -12.02
N THR A 104 12.96 5.61 -11.70
CA THR A 104 12.77 4.60 -12.72
C THR A 104 11.73 5.28 -13.51
N GLU A 105 12.15 5.84 -14.65
CA GLU A 105 11.29 6.63 -15.53
C GLU A 105 9.99 5.94 -15.38
N PRO A 106 8.93 6.61 -14.90
CA PRO A 106 7.78 5.94 -14.31
C PRO A 106 7.57 4.73 -15.16
N SER A 107 7.66 3.50 -14.59
CA SER A 107 7.90 2.25 -15.32
C SER A 107 6.93 2.05 -16.50
N PHE A 108 6.08 3.01 -16.66
CA PHE A 108 5.10 3.27 -17.68
C PHE A 108 5.48 4.53 -18.45
N GLN A 109 6.20 4.37 -19.56
CA GLN A 109 6.47 5.44 -20.53
C GLN A 109 5.20 5.69 -21.36
N GLN A 110 5.00 6.91 -21.82
CA GLN A 110 3.85 7.31 -22.65
C GLN A 110 2.50 6.90 -22.04
N LEU A 111 2.35 7.10 -20.72
CA LEU A 111 1.12 6.78 -20.04
C LEU A 111 -0.03 7.68 -20.48
N GLU A 112 -1.09 7.06 -21.00
CA GLU A 112 -2.36 7.71 -21.34
C GLU A 112 -3.49 7.05 -20.53
N ILE A 113 -4.38 7.87 -19.99
CA ILE A 113 -5.61 7.43 -19.33
C ILE A 113 -6.79 7.87 -20.18
N VAL A 114 -7.50 6.92 -20.73
CA VAL A 114 -8.62 7.13 -21.67
C VAL A 114 -9.89 6.42 -21.19
N PRO A 115 -11.06 6.74 -21.74
CA PRO A 115 -12.28 5.96 -21.45
C PRO A 115 -12.09 4.48 -21.78
N LEU A 116 -12.59 3.59 -20.90
CA LEU A 116 -12.48 2.15 -21.09
C LEU A 116 -13.29 1.70 -22.33
N SER A 117 -12.60 1.29 -23.39
CA SER A 117 -13.19 0.94 -24.68
C SER A 117 -12.61 -0.30 -25.36
N SER A 118 -11.43 -0.76 -24.93
CA SER A 118 -10.75 -1.91 -25.54
C SER A 118 -11.62 -3.18 -25.52
N PRO A 119 -11.93 -3.80 -26.68
CA PRO A 119 -12.73 -5.03 -26.72
C PRO A 119 -12.09 -6.17 -25.91
N ALA A 120 -10.77 -6.28 -25.88
CA ALA A 120 -10.06 -7.32 -25.13
C ALA A 120 -10.24 -7.14 -23.60
N LEU A 121 -10.24 -5.90 -23.09
CA LEU A 121 -10.49 -5.64 -21.69
C LEU A 121 -11.96 -5.86 -21.33
N LEU A 122 -12.89 -5.51 -22.21
CA LEU A 122 -14.31 -5.73 -22.00
C LEU A 122 -14.63 -7.23 -22.02
N ALA A 123 -14.02 -8.01 -22.92
CA ALA A 123 -14.15 -9.46 -22.94
C ALA A 123 -13.57 -10.10 -21.66
N TYR A 124 -12.43 -9.62 -21.17
CA TYR A 124 -11.86 -10.08 -19.91
C TYR A 124 -12.80 -9.80 -18.72
N LEU A 125 -13.45 -8.65 -18.68
CA LEU A 125 -14.45 -8.33 -17.63
C LEU A 125 -15.66 -9.27 -17.71
N GLN A 126 -16.16 -9.55 -18.91
CA GLN A 126 -17.27 -10.48 -19.11
C GLN A 126 -16.93 -11.90 -18.66
N GLU A 127 -15.73 -12.39 -18.99
CA GLU A 127 -15.22 -13.68 -18.50
C GLU A 127 -15.14 -13.75 -16.96
N ARG A 128 -14.95 -12.59 -16.32
CA ARG A 128 -14.95 -12.47 -14.86
C ARG A 128 -16.35 -12.26 -14.26
N GLY A 129 -17.39 -12.34 -15.07
CA GLY A 129 -18.76 -12.09 -14.65
C GLY A 129 -19.06 -10.63 -14.28
N ILE A 130 -18.25 -9.67 -14.76
CA ILE A 130 -18.43 -8.24 -14.47
C ILE A 130 -19.18 -7.58 -15.63
N ASN A 131 -20.22 -6.83 -15.31
CA ASN A 131 -20.97 -6.05 -16.28
C ASN A 131 -20.12 -4.94 -16.91
N PRO A 132 -19.92 -4.94 -18.25
CA PRO A 132 -19.06 -3.98 -18.91
C PRO A 132 -19.54 -2.52 -18.81
N ALA A 133 -20.84 -2.29 -18.72
CA ALA A 133 -21.38 -0.93 -18.58
C ALA A 133 -21.03 -0.32 -17.21
N LEU A 134 -21.13 -1.13 -16.15
CA LEU A 134 -20.66 -0.73 -14.80
C LEU A 134 -19.16 -0.47 -14.81
N ALA A 135 -18.38 -1.36 -15.40
CA ALA A 135 -16.93 -1.19 -15.45
C ALA A 135 -16.51 0.08 -16.24
N LYS A 136 -17.20 0.41 -17.33
CA LYS A 136 -16.96 1.67 -18.08
C LYS A 136 -17.28 2.91 -17.26
N ARG A 137 -18.25 2.83 -16.35
CA ARG A 137 -18.61 3.93 -15.45
C ARG A 137 -17.53 4.14 -14.38
N GLU A 138 -17.06 3.05 -13.76
CA GLU A 138 -16.18 3.08 -12.60
C GLU A 138 -14.68 3.14 -12.96
N CYS A 139 -14.32 2.67 -14.14
CA CYS A 139 -12.92 2.50 -14.56
C CYS A 139 -12.58 3.32 -15.80
N LYS A 140 -11.30 3.47 -16.01
CA LYS A 140 -10.65 3.99 -17.21
C LYS A 140 -9.84 2.89 -17.88
N GLU A 141 -9.20 3.19 -18.99
CA GLU A 141 -8.20 2.37 -19.64
C GLU A 141 -6.86 3.08 -19.56
N ALA A 142 -5.85 2.40 -19.04
CA ALA A 142 -4.46 2.87 -19.08
C ALA A 142 -3.77 2.23 -20.28
N ARG A 143 -3.11 3.07 -21.11
CA ARG A 143 -2.21 2.66 -22.18
C ARG A 143 -0.83 3.16 -21.86
N PHE A 144 0.17 2.31 -21.98
CA PHE A 144 1.54 2.65 -21.63
C PHE A 144 2.55 1.76 -22.35
N THR A 145 3.77 2.26 -22.46
CA THR A 145 4.92 1.49 -22.94
C THR A 145 5.77 1.06 -21.74
N HIS A 146 6.18 -0.20 -21.73
CA HIS A 146 7.11 -0.75 -20.75
C HIS A 146 8.05 -1.72 -21.46
N ASN A 147 9.37 -1.52 -21.32
CA ASN A 147 10.41 -2.29 -22.04
C ASN A 147 10.12 -2.37 -23.54
N ASP A 148 9.87 -1.24 -24.20
CA ASP A 148 9.57 -1.07 -25.63
C ASP A 148 8.35 -1.84 -26.14
N LYS A 149 7.50 -2.33 -25.24
CA LYS A 149 6.23 -2.98 -25.58
C LYS A 149 5.05 -2.14 -25.11
N GLN A 150 4.05 -2.06 -25.96
CA GLN A 150 2.79 -1.40 -25.63
C GLN A 150 1.90 -2.33 -24.79
N TYR A 151 1.34 -1.77 -23.73
CA TYR A 151 0.41 -2.44 -22.83
C TYR A 151 -0.85 -1.60 -22.66
N PHE A 152 -1.93 -2.28 -22.35
CA PHE A 152 -3.17 -1.65 -21.93
C PHE A 152 -3.83 -2.47 -20.81
N ALA A 153 -4.50 -1.76 -19.91
CA ALA A 153 -5.12 -2.37 -18.73
C ALA A 153 -6.36 -1.56 -18.29
N ILE A 154 -7.26 -2.22 -17.60
CA ILE A 154 -8.31 -1.56 -16.83
C ILE A 154 -7.62 -0.73 -15.75
N ALA A 155 -8.02 0.53 -15.57
CA ALA A 155 -7.44 1.46 -14.59
C ALA A 155 -8.55 1.95 -13.66
N PHE A 156 -8.47 1.56 -12.40
CA PHE A 156 -9.40 1.98 -11.35
C PHE A 156 -8.76 3.11 -10.53
N PRO A 157 -9.37 4.31 -10.48
CA PRO A 157 -8.76 5.48 -9.84
C PRO A 157 -8.75 5.34 -8.32
N ASN A 158 -7.71 5.88 -7.68
CA ASN A 158 -7.65 6.02 -6.24
C ASN A 158 -7.71 7.49 -5.81
N MET A 159 -7.90 7.73 -4.51
CA MET A 159 -8.08 9.08 -3.96
C MET A 159 -6.83 9.97 -3.99
N SER A 160 -5.68 9.44 -4.36
CA SER A 160 -4.40 10.18 -4.45
C SER A 160 -3.95 10.44 -5.89
N GLY A 161 -4.82 10.22 -6.88
CA GLY A 161 -4.52 10.44 -8.30
C GLY A 161 -3.76 9.32 -8.99
N GLY A 162 -3.54 8.19 -8.31
CA GLY A 162 -3.01 6.96 -8.90
C GLY A 162 -4.12 6.03 -9.37
N TYR A 163 -3.72 4.88 -9.94
CA TYR A 163 -4.66 3.88 -10.45
C TYR A 163 -4.20 2.48 -10.07
N GLU A 164 -5.14 1.63 -9.67
CA GLU A 164 -4.93 0.19 -9.70
C GLU A 164 -5.20 -0.31 -11.12
N ILE A 165 -4.27 -1.09 -11.67
CA ILE A 165 -4.37 -1.56 -13.04
C ILE A 165 -4.46 -3.08 -13.11
N ARG A 166 -5.29 -3.59 -14.03
CA ARG A 166 -5.46 -5.01 -14.24
C ARG A 166 -5.84 -5.34 -15.68
N ASN A 167 -5.26 -6.42 -16.17
CA ASN A 167 -5.75 -7.13 -17.35
C ASN A 167 -5.65 -8.65 -17.12
N ARG A 168 -5.81 -9.46 -18.17
CA ARG A 168 -5.72 -10.92 -18.08
C ARG A 168 -4.37 -11.42 -17.56
N TYR A 169 -3.29 -10.69 -17.80
CA TYR A 169 -1.91 -11.17 -17.64
C TYR A 169 -1.21 -10.61 -16.41
N PHE A 170 -1.65 -9.45 -15.93
CA PHE A 170 -1.03 -8.81 -14.76
C PHE A 170 -2.01 -7.96 -13.95
N LYS A 171 -1.61 -7.71 -12.70
CA LYS A 171 -2.13 -6.65 -11.84
C LYS A 171 -0.99 -5.75 -11.40
N GLY A 172 -1.25 -4.47 -11.23
CA GLY A 172 -0.24 -3.50 -10.81
C GLY A 172 -0.88 -2.20 -10.32
N CYS A 173 -0.05 -1.21 -10.10
CA CYS A 173 -0.48 0.10 -9.66
C CYS A 173 0.32 1.19 -10.38
N ILE A 174 -0.37 2.22 -10.88
CA ILE A 174 0.23 3.48 -11.29
C ILE A 174 0.22 4.38 -10.06
N ALA A 175 1.42 4.75 -9.60
CA ALA A 175 1.60 5.52 -8.38
C ALA A 175 0.87 6.89 -8.40
N PRO A 176 0.51 7.42 -7.25
CA PRO A 176 0.70 6.88 -5.90
C PRO A 176 -0.32 5.80 -5.53
N LYS A 177 0.07 4.86 -4.67
CA LYS A 177 -0.81 3.80 -4.17
C LYS A 177 -1.64 4.29 -2.98
N ALA A 178 -2.96 4.22 -3.12
CA ALA A 178 -3.91 4.66 -2.10
C ALA A 178 -5.21 3.85 -2.14
N ILE A 179 -6.05 4.04 -1.13
CA ILE A 179 -7.44 3.57 -1.13
C ILE A 179 -8.27 4.36 -2.14
N THR A 180 -9.40 3.80 -2.55
CA THR A 180 -10.46 4.52 -3.27
C THR A 180 -11.65 4.68 -2.34
N HIS A 181 -12.20 5.88 -2.25
CA HIS A 181 -13.37 6.18 -1.45
C HIS A 181 -14.44 6.83 -2.32
N ILE A 182 -15.50 6.09 -2.62
CA ILE A 182 -16.61 6.50 -3.47
C ILE A 182 -17.74 6.94 -2.55
N ARG A 183 -17.96 8.25 -2.49
CA ARG A 183 -18.98 8.88 -1.66
C ARG A 183 -20.16 9.27 -2.51
N GLN A 184 -21.36 9.01 -1.98
CA GLN A 184 -22.60 9.47 -2.59
C GLN A 184 -22.79 10.99 -2.40
N GLN A 185 -23.70 11.57 -3.15
CA GLN A 185 -24.01 13.01 -3.06
C GLN A 185 -24.52 13.39 -1.68
N GLU A 186 -25.39 12.54 -1.11
CA GLU A 186 -25.90 12.73 0.25
C GLU A 186 -25.07 11.94 1.26
N PRO A 187 -24.86 12.46 2.49
CA PRO A 187 -24.14 11.76 3.53
C PRO A 187 -24.79 10.41 3.85
N LYS A 188 -23.99 9.36 3.93
CA LYS A 188 -24.42 8.00 4.29
C LYS A 188 -23.86 7.59 5.64
N THR A 189 -24.62 6.77 6.37
CA THR A 189 -24.21 6.20 7.65
C THR A 189 -23.61 4.80 7.50
N THR A 190 -23.64 4.25 6.28
CA THR A 190 -23.15 2.90 5.97
C THR A 190 -22.06 2.96 4.90
N CYS A 191 -20.97 2.24 5.12
CA CYS A 191 -19.90 2.04 4.14
C CYS A 191 -19.67 0.56 3.87
N PHE A 192 -19.55 0.20 2.59
CA PHE A 192 -19.16 -1.13 2.15
C PHE A 192 -17.69 -1.07 1.72
N ILE A 193 -16.84 -1.90 2.36
CA ILE A 193 -15.40 -1.91 2.09
C ILE A 193 -14.96 -3.21 1.43
N PHE A 194 -14.19 -3.09 0.35
CA PHE A 194 -13.70 -4.19 -0.47
C PHE A 194 -12.17 -4.25 -0.44
N GLU A 195 -11.61 -5.45 -0.60
CA GLU A 195 -10.16 -5.61 -0.72
C GLU A 195 -9.62 -5.07 -2.04
N GLY A 196 -10.26 -5.44 -3.15
CA GLY A 196 -9.88 -5.06 -4.51
C GLY A 196 -11.03 -4.48 -5.32
N PHE A 197 -10.69 -3.75 -6.38
CA PHE A 197 -11.71 -3.13 -7.23
C PHE A 197 -12.51 -4.16 -8.08
N MET A 198 -11.96 -5.34 -8.33
CA MET A 198 -12.68 -6.40 -9.03
C MET A 198 -13.84 -6.91 -8.16
N ASP A 199 -13.65 -7.01 -6.84
CA ASP A 199 -14.67 -7.45 -5.89
C ASP A 199 -15.78 -6.40 -5.79
N TYR A 200 -15.40 -5.12 -5.75
CA TYR A 200 -16.33 -4.01 -5.84
C TYR A 200 -17.17 -4.06 -7.12
N LEU A 201 -16.55 -4.25 -8.30
CA LEU A 201 -17.28 -4.36 -9.57
C LEU A 201 -18.18 -5.60 -9.63
N SER A 202 -17.73 -6.72 -9.06
CA SER A 202 -18.55 -7.94 -8.94
C SER A 202 -19.78 -7.71 -8.07
N PHE A 203 -19.60 -7.03 -6.93
CA PHE A 203 -20.71 -6.65 -6.06
C PHE A 203 -21.74 -5.77 -6.78
N LEU A 204 -21.30 -4.73 -7.50
CA LEU A 204 -22.19 -3.88 -8.27
C LEU A 204 -22.95 -4.67 -9.35
N THR A 205 -22.26 -5.62 -10.00
CA THR A 205 -22.87 -6.48 -11.03
C THR A 205 -23.97 -7.35 -10.42
N LEU A 206 -23.70 -8.02 -9.31
CA LEU A 206 -24.70 -8.83 -8.60
C LEU A 206 -25.89 -7.99 -8.14
N ARG A 207 -25.67 -6.77 -7.68
CA ARG A 207 -26.78 -5.85 -7.31
C ARG A 207 -27.64 -5.48 -8.52
N LEU A 208 -27.02 -5.18 -9.65
CA LEU A 208 -27.72 -4.87 -10.89
C LEU A 208 -28.54 -6.07 -11.40
N GLU A 209 -27.98 -7.27 -11.34
CA GLU A 209 -28.68 -8.49 -11.76
C GLU A 209 -29.82 -8.85 -10.82
N SER A 210 -29.66 -8.68 -9.52
CA SER A 210 -30.69 -8.99 -8.52
C SER A 210 -31.87 -8.00 -8.54
N CYS A 211 -31.60 -6.71 -8.83
CA CYS A 211 -32.59 -5.63 -8.83
C CYS A 211 -32.35 -4.67 -10.01
N PRO A 212 -32.62 -5.07 -11.26
CA PRO A 212 -32.30 -4.26 -12.44
C PRO A 212 -32.94 -2.88 -12.49
N GLN A 213 -34.16 -2.75 -11.95
CA GLN A 213 -34.88 -1.49 -11.95
C GLN A 213 -34.44 -0.51 -10.86
N TYR A 214 -33.98 -1.05 -9.71
CA TYR A 214 -33.56 -0.29 -8.55
C TYR A 214 -32.33 -0.95 -7.91
N PRO A 215 -31.14 -0.85 -8.52
CA PRO A 215 -29.96 -1.52 -8.01
C PRO A 215 -29.40 -0.91 -6.72
N ASP A 216 -29.98 0.20 -6.24
CA ASP A 216 -29.67 0.85 -4.95
C ASP A 216 -28.16 1.13 -4.75
N PHE A 217 -27.44 1.54 -5.80
CA PHE A 217 -25.99 1.82 -5.72
C PHE A 217 -25.66 3.01 -4.82
N ASP A 218 -26.63 3.88 -4.59
CA ASP A 218 -26.50 5.12 -3.83
C ASP A 218 -26.94 5.00 -2.36
N ARG A 219 -27.35 3.81 -1.91
CA ARG A 219 -27.78 3.59 -0.51
C ARG A 219 -26.65 3.71 0.50
N GLN A 220 -25.44 3.41 0.09
CA GLN A 220 -24.24 3.40 0.92
C GLN A 220 -23.04 4.00 0.18
N ASP A 221 -22.05 4.43 0.95
CA ASP A 221 -20.74 4.74 0.39
C ASP A 221 -19.91 3.46 0.19
N TYR A 222 -18.91 3.53 -0.68
CA TYR A 222 -18.02 2.41 -0.96
C TYR A 222 -16.56 2.80 -0.73
N MET A 223 -15.80 1.83 -0.24
CA MET A 223 -14.36 1.96 -0.10
C MET A 223 -13.66 0.75 -0.67
N VAL A 224 -12.56 0.95 -1.39
CA VAL A 224 -11.73 -0.12 -1.91
C VAL A 224 -10.32 0.09 -1.36
N LEU A 225 -9.80 -0.90 -0.64
CA LEU A 225 -8.45 -0.84 -0.07
C LEU A 225 -7.37 -0.84 -1.13
N ASN A 226 -7.64 -1.46 -2.30
CA ASN A 226 -6.68 -1.69 -3.37
C ASN A 226 -5.47 -2.58 -2.97
N SER A 227 -5.36 -2.89 -1.71
CA SER A 227 -4.48 -3.88 -1.07
C SER A 227 -4.77 -3.87 0.42
N VAL A 228 -4.75 -5.01 1.09
CA VAL A 228 -4.85 -5.12 2.56
C VAL A 228 -3.79 -4.30 3.29
N ALA A 229 -2.62 -4.08 2.67
CA ALA A 229 -1.58 -3.20 3.22
C ALA A 229 -2.00 -1.73 3.39
N ASN A 230 -3.10 -1.31 2.77
CA ASN A 230 -3.65 0.04 2.92
C ASN A 230 -4.74 0.15 4.00
N VAL A 231 -5.04 -0.92 4.76
CA VAL A 231 -6.13 -0.94 5.75
C VAL A 231 -6.04 0.21 6.74
N SER A 232 -4.85 0.57 7.20
CA SER A 232 -4.66 1.69 8.13
C SER A 232 -5.03 3.06 7.53
N LYS A 233 -4.96 3.21 6.21
CA LYS A 233 -5.40 4.44 5.52
C LYS A 233 -6.92 4.59 5.50
N ALA A 234 -7.65 3.49 5.71
CA ALA A 234 -9.10 3.47 5.76
C ALA A 234 -9.64 3.90 7.13
N PHE A 235 -8.87 3.81 8.22
CA PHE A 235 -9.36 4.06 9.57
C PHE A 235 -9.98 5.46 9.70
N TYR A 236 -9.24 6.52 9.39
CA TYR A 236 -9.78 7.87 9.53
C TYR A 236 -11.07 8.11 8.73
N PRO A 237 -11.17 7.78 7.42
CA PRO A 237 -12.42 7.96 6.69
C PRO A 237 -13.55 7.01 7.12
N LEU A 238 -13.27 5.82 7.65
CA LEU A 238 -14.28 4.89 8.14
C LEU A 238 -14.93 5.35 9.45
N GLY A 239 -14.25 6.11 10.29
CA GLY A 239 -14.76 6.59 11.58
C GLY A 239 -16.01 7.49 11.52
N ARG A 240 -16.45 7.88 10.32
CA ARG A 240 -17.71 8.64 10.11
C ARG A 240 -18.94 7.77 9.95
N TYR A 241 -18.78 6.45 9.76
CA TYR A 241 -19.87 5.53 9.48
C TYR A 241 -20.32 4.80 10.75
N GLU A 242 -21.63 4.63 10.88
CA GLU A 242 -22.23 3.85 11.95
C GLU A 242 -22.19 2.35 11.66
N ARG A 243 -22.15 2.00 10.37
CA ARG A 243 -22.13 0.61 9.91
C ARG A 243 -21.09 0.42 8.82
N ILE A 244 -20.19 -0.56 9.02
CA ILE A 244 -19.15 -0.93 8.09
C ILE A 244 -19.33 -2.40 7.73
N HIS A 245 -19.50 -2.69 6.45
CA HIS A 245 -19.59 -4.05 5.92
C HIS A 245 -18.33 -4.37 5.15
N CYS A 246 -17.56 -5.37 5.61
CA CYS A 246 -16.31 -5.77 5.02
C CYS A 246 -16.48 -6.96 4.09
N PHE A 247 -16.03 -6.82 2.84
CA PHE A 247 -16.01 -7.84 1.79
C PHE A 247 -14.56 -8.13 1.44
N PHE A 248 -13.88 -8.92 2.29
CA PHE A 248 -12.48 -9.29 2.13
C PHE A 248 -12.36 -10.76 1.76
N ASP A 249 -11.24 -11.13 1.16
CA ASP A 249 -10.95 -12.51 0.84
C ASP A 249 -10.89 -13.38 2.10
N ASN A 250 -11.31 -14.63 1.97
CA ASN A 250 -11.34 -15.60 3.07
C ASN A 250 -9.96 -16.24 3.27
N ASP A 251 -8.91 -15.42 3.14
CA ASP A 251 -7.54 -15.81 3.39
C ASP A 251 -6.98 -15.15 4.65
N ARG A 252 -5.74 -15.48 4.99
CA ARG A 252 -5.08 -14.93 6.18
C ARG A 252 -4.98 -13.40 6.15
N ALA A 253 -4.67 -12.83 5.00
CA ALA A 253 -4.44 -11.39 4.87
C ALA A 253 -5.75 -10.59 5.00
N GLY A 254 -6.83 -11.07 4.37
CA GLY A 254 -8.17 -10.50 4.51
C GLY A 254 -8.71 -10.60 5.94
N MET A 255 -8.48 -11.75 6.62
CA MET A 255 -8.87 -11.92 8.02
C MET A 255 -8.08 -11.02 8.98
N GLU A 256 -6.77 -10.83 8.75
CA GLU A 256 -5.94 -9.90 9.53
C GLU A 256 -6.40 -8.44 9.33
N ALA A 257 -6.75 -8.05 8.10
CA ALA A 257 -7.31 -6.72 7.80
C ALA A 257 -8.66 -6.50 8.51
N LEU A 258 -9.55 -7.48 8.49
CA LEU A 258 -10.82 -7.43 9.21
C LEU A 258 -10.61 -7.26 10.72
N GLN A 259 -9.67 -8.00 11.31
CA GLN A 259 -9.35 -7.88 12.74
C GLN A 259 -8.79 -6.49 13.08
N GLN A 260 -7.99 -5.88 12.21
CA GLN A 260 -7.50 -4.52 12.42
C GLN A 260 -8.64 -3.50 12.44
N ILE A 261 -9.63 -3.61 11.51
CA ILE A 261 -10.81 -2.74 11.52
C ILE A 261 -11.64 -2.95 12.78
N ARG A 262 -11.88 -4.21 13.19
CA ARG A 262 -12.61 -4.51 14.42
C ARG A 262 -11.95 -3.89 15.64
N LYS A 263 -10.64 -4.03 15.76
CA LYS A 263 -9.87 -3.48 16.86
C LYS A 263 -9.91 -1.95 16.92
N GLU A 264 -9.93 -1.31 15.76
CA GLU A 264 -9.97 0.16 15.67
C GLU A 264 -11.31 0.74 16.14
N TYR A 265 -12.42 -0.01 15.92
CA TYR A 265 -13.78 0.48 16.21
C TYR A 265 -14.47 -0.28 17.36
N ASP A 266 -13.73 -1.07 18.13
CA ASP A 266 -14.24 -1.88 19.27
C ASP A 266 -15.48 -2.74 18.91
N CYS A 267 -15.49 -3.38 17.72
CA CYS A 267 -16.60 -4.15 17.17
C CYS A 267 -16.40 -5.67 17.29
#